data_f077b5415b13641a810f173225697f4c
#
_entry.id   f077b5415b13641a810f173225697f4c
#
_cell.length_a   1.000
_cell.length_b   1.000
_cell.length_c   1.000
_cell.angle_alpha   90.00
_cell.angle_beta   90.00
_cell.angle_gamma   90.00
#
_symmetry.space_group_name_H-M   'P 1'
#
loop_
_entity.id
_entity.type
_entity.pdbx_description
1 polymer ?
#
loop_
_entity_poly.entity_id
_entity_poly.type
_entity_poly.pdbx_seq_one_letter_code
_entity_poly.pdbx_strand_id
1 'polypeptide(L)'
;MQQPGADTWYMPDALQVDALLSSLATEFRLDTAPQYAATVVYADSFDWRLYQQGYLLHCHGQAWTLYHGNSGEVTVQQGGPELSGACFSRDFPPGKLRETLEPLLGIRCLLPLAVVSLSGRQIRLLNRDEKTVARIVVETQQPAGKGPVFRLIRLFGIRGYDQEQALVRRLLEENGVCETVSPLIGFAEGCRAMGRQPLDYSSKFTLELDAGSTARQAMGRIYQTLLENINRNIPGAVEDWDSEFLHDLRVAIRRTRSGLSLVKKVLPDAMVDRFSRDFGLLGKLTGPTRDLDVYLLNRSDYQNRLAPALQAGLNGFFSELERRRQVEQKKMMRVLRAKKSKAILSAWHRALRSPDRQPAPFAGIPVGELSGRIIMKRFRRVLRDGRNLDVATPDTEVHRLRIQCKKLRYAMEFFSSLYPKQEVQILLRQLKKLQDILGDFNDLSVQQEMLRLTLKDLHAGPRRNLEQAAALGGLMQSLFQEQQALRSHFSEAFEQFSDPATTGLFHELFRKQQGAS
;
A
#
# COMPACT_ATOMS: atom_id res chain seq x y z
N MET A 1 -18.73 -18.51 -18.57
CA MET A 1 -19.73 -19.27 -17.76
C MET A 1 -19.29 -19.14 -16.32
N GLN A 2 -20.04 -18.44 -15.48
CA GLN A 2 -19.78 -18.37 -14.03
C GLN A 2 -20.03 -19.76 -13.44
N GLN A 3 -19.00 -20.42 -12.95
CA GLN A 3 -19.22 -21.57 -12.09
C GLN A 3 -19.71 -21.03 -10.73
N PRO A 4 -20.80 -21.56 -10.17
CA PRO A 4 -21.20 -21.20 -8.81
C PRO A 4 -20.03 -21.52 -7.86
N GLY A 5 -19.84 -20.67 -6.83
CA GLY A 5 -18.80 -20.88 -5.84
C GLY A 5 -18.90 -22.29 -5.25
N ALA A 6 -17.75 -22.92 -5.02
CA ALA A 6 -17.72 -24.26 -4.45
C ALA A 6 -18.14 -24.22 -2.98
N ASP A 7 -19.14 -25.01 -2.62
CA ASP A 7 -19.41 -25.29 -1.21
C ASP A 7 -18.21 -26.07 -0.66
N THR A 8 -17.71 -25.66 0.49
CA THR A 8 -16.51 -26.26 1.09
C THR A 8 -16.78 -26.62 2.55
N TRP A 9 -16.39 -27.82 2.92
CA TRP A 9 -16.53 -28.36 4.28
C TRP A 9 -15.20 -28.96 4.76
N TYR A 10 -15.06 -29.01 6.08
CA TYR A 10 -14.06 -29.87 6.70
C TYR A 10 -14.43 -31.35 6.49
N MET A 11 -13.45 -32.15 6.13
CA MET A 11 -13.59 -33.60 6.13
C MET A 11 -13.29 -34.11 7.54
N PRO A 12 -14.22 -34.78 8.24
CA PRO A 12 -13.98 -35.32 9.57
C PRO A 12 -12.77 -36.27 9.59
N ASP A 13 -11.99 -36.22 10.67
CA ASP A 13 -10.79 -37.06 10.79
C ASP A 13 -11.10 -38.58 10.73
N ALA A 14 -12.25 -38.98 11.27
CA ALA A 14 -12.71 -40.36 11.25
C ALA A 14 -13.17 -40.84 9.86
N LEU A 15 -13.53 -39.90 8.95
CA LEU A 15 -14.02 -40.25 7.62
C LEU A 15 -12.86 -40.64 6.70
N GLN A 16 -12.90 -41.88 6.17
CA GLN A 16 -11.99 -42.31 5.13
C GLN A 16 -12.53 -41.94 3.74
N VAL A 17 -11.66 -41.51 2.84
CA VAL A 17 -12.03 -41.11 1.47
C VAL A 17 -12.74 -42.24 0.74
N ASP A 18 -12.28 -43.47 0.89
CA ASP A 18 -12.87 -44.64 0.21
C ASP A 18 -14.28 -44.96 0.72
N ALA A 19 -14.57 -44.75 2.00
CA ALA A 19 -15.93 -44.88 2.54
C ALA A 19 -16.89 -43.84 1.94
N LEU A 20 -16.44 -42.57 1.82
CA LEU A 20 -17.20 -41.52 1.15
C LEU A 20 -17.44 -41.85 -0.33
N LEU A 21 -16.41 -42.33 -1.05
CA LEU A 21 -16.54 -42.72 -2.45
C LEU A 21 -17.51 -43.88 -2.62
N SER A 22 -17.50 -44.88 -1.72
CA SER A 22 -18.46 -45.98 -1.72
C SER A 22 -19.90 -45.50 -1.52
N SER A 23 -20.13 -44.54 -0.61
CA SER A 23 -21.44 -43.92 -0.40
C SER A 23 -21.93 -43.16 -1.65
N LEU A 24 -21.06 -42.36 -2.29
CA LEU A 24 -21.41 -41.66 -3.53
C LEU A 24 -21.66 -42.60 -4.70
N ALA A 25 -20.98 -43.74 -4.74
CA ALA A 25 -21.12 -44.76 -5.80
C ALA A 25 -22.47 -45.48 -5.77
N THR A 26 -23.26 -45.35 -4.69
CA THR A 26 -24.63 -45.92 -4.66
C THR A 26 -25.59 -45.18 -5.62
N GLU A 27 -25.33 -43.89 -5.84
CA GLU A 27 -26.21 -43.03 -6.64
C GLU A 27 -25.58 -42.55 -7.96
N PHE A 28 -24.25 -42.48 -8.02
CA PHE A 28 -23.52 -41.95 -9.14
C PHE A 28 -22.45 -42.91 -9.66
N ARG A 29 -22.20 -42.90 -10.97
CA ARG A 29 -20.98 -43.47 -11.50
C ARG A 29 -19.82 -42.49 -11.25
N LEU A 30 -18.74 -42.96 -10.63
CA LEU A 30 -17.59 -42.14 -10.28
C LEU A 30 -16.49 -42.25 -11.33
N ASP A 31 -15.98 -41.12 -11.79
CA ASP A 31 -14.77 -41.04 -12.59
C ASP A 31 -13.72 -40.24 -11.80
N THR A 32 -12.76 -40.95 -11.27
CA THR A 32 -11.75 -40.44 -10.33
C THR A 32 -10.46 -40.15 -11.07
N ALA A 33 -10.06 -38.87 -11.06
CA ALA A 33 -8.76 -38.46 -11.58
C ALA A 33 -7.59 -38.96 -10.72
N PRO A 34 -6.39 -39.09 -11.28
CA PRO A 34 -5.19 -39.40 -10.49
C PRO A 34 -4.99 -38.39 -9.34
N GLN A 35 -4.41 -38.89 -8.25
CA GLN A 35 -4.04 -38.02 -7.13
C GLN A 35 -2.99 -37.01 -7.60
N TYR A 36 -3.19 -35.73 -7.22
CA TYR A 36 -2.21 -34.67 -7.44
C TYR A 36 -1.55 -34.27 -6.12
N ALA A 37 -0.32 -33.80 -6.22
CA ALA A 37 0.38 -33.12 -5.14
C ALA A 37 1.13 -31.91 -5.72
N ALA A 38 0.97 -30.78 -5.10
CA ALA A 38 1.60 -29.54 -5.55
C ALA A 38 1.90 -28.62 -4.36
N THR A 39 2.98 -27.87 -4.44
CA THR A 39 3.19 -26.73 -3.55
C THR A 39 2.86 -25.46 -4.33
N VAL A 40 1.90 -24.70 -3.84
CA VAL A 40 1.50 -23.43 -4.41
C VAL A 40 2.02 -22.28 -3.56
N VAL A 41 2.46 -21.22 -4.22
CA VAL A 41 2.90 -19.98 -3.58
C VAL A 41 1.89 -18.91 -3.94
N TYR A 42 1.19 -18.39 -2.96
CA TYR A 42 0.30 -17.25 -3.15
C TYR A 42 1.09 -15.95 -3.13
N ALA A 43 0.79 -15.08 -4.07
CA ALA A 43 1.48 -13.82 -4.29
C ALA A 43 0.50 -12.64 -4.32
N ASP A 44 0.88 -11.55 -3.69
CA ASP A 44 0.23 -10.25 -3.80
C ASP A 44 1.27 -9.15 -3.55
N SER A 45 0.90 -7.89 -3.75
CA SER A 45 1.71 -6.78 -3.28
C SER A 45 1.72 -6.71 -1.75
N PHE A 46 2.73 -6.04 -1.19
CA PHE A 46 2.86 -5.89 0.26
C PHE A 46 1.62 -5.26 0.91
N ASP A 47 0.93 -4.38 0.19
CA ASP A 47 -0.29 -3.66 0.59
C ASP A 47 -1.59 -4.31 0.08
N TRP A 48 -1.55 -5.57 -0.36
CA TRP A 48 -2.72 -6.40 -0.70
C TRP A 48 -3.56 -5.89 -1.86
N ARG A 49 -2.95 -5.38 -2.93
CA ARG A 49 -3.69 -4.77 -4.04
C ARG A 49 -4.61 -5.73 -4.78
N LEU A 50 -4.19 -6.97 -4.99
CA LEU A 50 -5.03 -7.98 -5.63
C LEU A 50 -6.16 -8.40 -4.70
N TYR A 51 -5.84 -8.71 -3.45
CA TYR A 51 -6.83 -9.12 -2.46
C TYR A 51 -7.91 -8.06 -2.21
N GLN A 52 -7.54 -6.78 -2.18
CA GLN A 52 -8.48 -5.65 -2.08
C GLN A 52 -9.48 -5.58 -3.23
N GLN A 53 -9.14 -6.10 -4.39
CA GLN A 53 -9.99 -6.19 -5.58
C GLN A 53 -10.70 -7.55 -5.71
N GLY A 54 -10.61 -8.39 -4.68
CA GLY A 54 -11.24 -9.70 -4.66
C GLY A 54 -10.50 -10.77 -5.46
N TYR A 55 -9.24 -10.54 -5.84
CA TYR A 55 -8.42 -11.51 -6.55
C TYR A 55 -7.45 -12.23 -5.64
N LEU A 56 -7.18 -13.50 -5.99
CA LEU A 56 -6.06 -14.26 -5.48
C LEU A 56 -5.20 -14.75 -6.64
N LEU A 57 -3.90 -14.63 -6.47
CA LEU A 57 -2.91 -15.07 -7.43
C LEU A 57 -2.00 -16.10 -6.77
N HIS A 58 -1.83 -17.26 -7.40
CA HIS A 58 -0.84 -18.24 -6.96
C HIS A 58 -0.03 -18.78 -8.12
N CYS A 59 1.15 -19.31 -7.83
CA CYS A 59 1.94 -20.06 -8.79
C CYS A 59 2.34 -21.45 -8.25
N HIS A 60 2.53 -22.36 -9.18
CA HIS A 60 3.21 -23.64 -8.99
C HIS A 60 4.32 -23.71 -10.05
N GLY A 61 5.57 -23.56 -9.62
CA GLY A 61 6.68 -23.33 -10.54
C GLY A 61 6.42 -22.08 -11.40
N GLN A 62 6.40 -22.25 -12.71
CA GLN A 62 6.13 -21.18 -13.68
C GLN A 62 4.65 -21.09 -14.10
N ALA A 63 3.77 -21.94 -13.61
CA ALA A 63 2.35 -21.88 -13.91
C ALA A 63 1.63 -20.96 -12.91
N TRP A 64 1.07 -19.88 -13.42
CA TRP A 64 0.36 -18.86 -12.65
C TRP A 64 -1.14 -18.93 -12.86
N THR A 65 -1.90 -18.80 -11.79
CA THR A 65 -3.36 -18.80 -11.81
C THR A 65 -3.89 -17.62 -11.01
N LEU A 66 -4.67 -16.77 -11.68
CA LEU A 66 -5.45 -15.69 -11.06
C LEU A 66 -6.91 -16.12 -11.01
N TYR A 67 -7.53 -15.95 -9.86
CA TYR A 67 -8.94 -16.32 -9.64
C TYR A 67 -9.62 -15.37 -8.67
N HIS A 68 -10.94 -15.34 -8.71
CA HIS A 68 -11.75 -14.61 -7.74
C HIS A 68 -11.75 -15.33 -6.39
N GLY A 69 -11.30 -14.64 -5.34
CA GLY A 69 -11.18 -15.22 -3.99
C GLY A 69 -12.49 -15.76 -3.43
N ASN A 70 -13.61 -15.08 -3.67
CA ASN A 70 -14.91 -15.46 -3.13
C ASN A 70 -15.57 -16.64 -3.89
N SER A 71 -15.41 -16.69 -5.21
CA SER A 71 -16.06 -17.73 -6.04
C SER A 71 -15.13 -18.89 -6.40
N GLY A 72 -13.82 -18.71 -6.27
CA GLY A 72 -12.84 -19.68 -6.76
C GLY A 72 -12.79 -19.79 -8.30
N GLU A 73 -13.47 -18.90 -9.03
CA GLU A 73 -13.50 -18.90 -10.48
C GLU A 73 -12.17 -18.46 -11.05
N VAL A 74 -11.58 -19.28 -11.90
CA VAL A 74 -10.32 -18.98 -12.58
C VAL A 74 -10.55 -17.90 -13.63
N THR A 75 -9.90 -16.75 -13.43
CA THR A 75 -9.94 -15.61 -14.34
C THR A 75 -8.94 -15.77 -15.47
N VAL A 76 -7.70 -16.12 -15.12
CA VAL A 76 -6.58 -16.30 -16.06
C VAL A 76 -5.65 -17.38 -15.56
N GLN A 77 -5.16 -18.21 -16.49
CA GLN A 77 -4.07 -19.15 -16.26
C GLN A 77 -3.02 -18.95 -17.36
N GLN A 78 -1.78 -18.69 -16.97
CA GLN A 78 -0.69 -18.36 -17.91
C GLN A 78 0.67 -18.74 -17.31
N GLY A 79 1.64 -19.03 -18.17
CA GLY A 79 3.04 -19.16 -17.77
C GLY A 79 3.63 -17.81 -17.35
N GLY A 80 4.58 -17.83 -16.42
CA GLY A 80 5.25 -16.63 -15.94
C GLY A 80 6.61 -16.91 -15.29
N PRO A 81 7.26 -15.90 -14.69
CA PRO A 81 8.54 -16.07 -14.02
C PRO A 81 8.41 -16.96 -12.78
N GLU A 82 9.52 -17.55 -12.37
CA GLU A 82 9.58 -18.22 -11.07
C GLU A 82 9.60 -17.20 -9.94
N LEU A 83 8.77 -17.39 -8.92
CA LEU A 83 8.67 -16.49 -7.78
C LEU A 83 9.74 -16.82 -6.72
N SER A 84 10.97 -16.36 -6.94
CA SER A 84 12.08 -16.52 -5.99
C SER A 84 12.31 -15.28 -5.09
N GLY A 85 11.56 -14.19 -5.33
CA GLY A 85 11.65 -12.92 -4.62
C GLY A 85 10.63 -11.91 -5.14
N ALA A 86 11.02 -10.65 -5.27
CA ALA A 86 10.18 -9.61 -5.85
C ALA A 86 10.00 -9.83 -7.37
N CYS A 87 8.75 -9.79 -7.83
CA CYS A 87 8.39 -9.98 -9.24
C CYS A 87 7.42 -8.86 -9.65
N PHE A 88 7.63 -8.24 -10.81
CA PHE A 88 6.78 -7.18 -11.32
C PHE A 88 5.85 -7.66 -12.44
N SER A 89 4.76 -6.95 -12.67
CA SER A 89 3.85 -7.26 -13.79
C SER A 89 4.58 -7.29 -15.15
N ARG A 90 5.59 -6.44 -15.35
CA ARG A 90 6.42 -6.39 -16.55
C ARG A 90 7.31 -7.61 -16.77
N ASP A 91 7.58 -8.41 -15.74
CA ASP A 91 8.42 -9.61 -15.81
C ASP A 91 7.64 -10.80 -16.40
N PHE A 92 6.30 -10.71 -16.45
CA PHE A 92 5.45 -11.68 -17.12
C PHE A 92 5.53 -11.52 -18.64
N PRO A 93 5.44 -12.62 -19.40
CA PRO A 93 5.31 -12.54 -20.84
C PRO A 93 4.03 -11.76 -21.23
N PRO A 94 4.01 -11.14 -22.43
CA PRO A 94 2.80 -10.49 -22.92
C PRO A 94 1.60 -11.44 -22.92
N GLY A 95 0.44 -10.95 -22.46
CA GLY A 95 -0.79 -11.73 -22.39
C GLY A 95 -1.74 -11.25 -21.30
N LYS A 96 -2.87 -11.92 -21.20
CA LYS A 96 -4.00 -11.51 -20.37
C LYS A 96 -3.66 -11.37 -18.89
N LEU A 97 -2.76 -12.21 -18.37
CA LEU A 97 -2.34 -12.11 -16.96
C LEU A 97 -1.58 -10.80 -16.72
N ARG A 98 -0.58 -10.48 -17.56
CA ARG A 98 0.17 -9.22 -17.46
C ARG A 98 -0.75 -8.01 -17.59
N GLU A 99 -1.64 -8.01 -18.60
CA GLU A 99 -2.61 -6.93 -18.83
C GLU A 99 -3.55 -6.71 -17.63
N THR A 100 -3.91 -7.79 -16.93
CA THR A 100 -4.73 -7.70 -15.71
C THR A 100 -3.94 -7.22 -14.50
N LEU A 101 -2.70 -7.68 -14.33
CA LEU A 101 -1.86 -7.33 -13.17
C LEU A 101 -1.32 -5.90 -13.23
N GLU A 102 -0.97 -5.40 -14.42
CA GLU A 102 -0.31 -4.10 -14.59
C GLU A 102 -1.11 -2.93 -13.99
N PRO A 103 -2.41 -2.72 -14.28
CA PRO A 103 -3.20 -1.65 -13.68
C PRO A 103 -3.47 -1.85 -12.18
N LEU A 104 -3.52 -3.09 -11.69
CA LEU A 104 -3.77 -3.41 -10.29
C LEU A 104 -2.54 -3.17 -9.43
N LEU A 105 -1.39 -3.63 -9.87
CA LEU A 105 -0.13 -3.54 -9.12
C LEU A 105 0.56 -2.18 -9.31
N GLY A 106 0.47 -1.57 -10.50
CA GLY A 106 1.22 -0.38 -10.84
C GLY A 106 2.73 -0.63 -10.67
N ILE A 107 3.37 0.15 -9.80
CA ILE A 107 4.82 0.04 -9.51
C ILE A 107 5.15 -0.93 -8.37
N ARG A 108 4.15 -1.54 -7.71
CA ARG A 108 4.36 -2.56 -6.68
C ARG A 108 4.80 -3.88 -7.28
N CYS A 109 5.71 -4.56 -6.60
CA CYS A 109 6.05 -5.93 -6.90
C CYS A 109 5.12 -6.91 -6.21
N LEU A 110 5.00 -8.11 -6.78
CA LEU A 110 4.46 -9.30 -6.14
C LEU A 110 5.51 -9.89 -5.19
N LEU A 111 5.06 -10.31 -4.02
CA LEU A 111 5.85 -10.99 -3.02
C LEU A 111 5.17 -12.31 -2.63
N PRO A 112 5.93 -13.35 -2.26
CA PRO A 112 5.34 -14.54 -1.69
C PRO A 112 4.73 -14.24 -0.32
N LEU A 113 3.42 -14.44 -0.17
CA LEU A 113 2.67 -14.14 1.05
C LEU A 113 2.19 -15.38 1.79
N ALA A 114 1.99 -16.49 1.09
CA ALA A 114 1.66 -17.78 1.68
C ALA A 114 2.22 -18.91 0.83
N VAL A 115 2.67 -19.98 1.49
CA VAL A 115 3.09 -21.22 0.84
C VAL A 115 2.23 -22.34 1.39
N VAL A 116 1.56 -23.10 0.51
CA VAL A 116 0.65 -24.18 0.89
C VAL A 116 0.94 -25.40 0.05
N SER A 117 1.21 -26.53 0.70
CA SER A 117 1.25 -27.83 0.05
C SER A 117 -0.17 -28.37 -0.08
N LEU A 118 -0.54 -28.74 -1.29
CA LEU A 118 -1.84 -29.29 -1.66
C LEU A 118 -1.66 -30.75 -2.07
N SER A 119 -2.51 -31.64 -1.59
CA SER A 119 -2.61 -32.99 -2.14
C SER A 119 -4.07 -33.41 -2.16
N GLY A 120 -4.50 -34.06 -3.22
CA GLY A 120 -5.90 -34.41 -3.33
C GLY A 120 -6.24 -35.13 -4.62
N ARG A 121 -7.51 -35.37 -4.82
CA ARG A 121 -8.06 -35.93 -6.05
C ARG A 121 -9.38 -35.31 -6.42
N GLN A 122 -9.64 -35.21 -7.70
CA GLN A 122 -10.92 -34.77 -8.25
C GLN A 122 -11.74 -35.96 -8.67
N ILE A 123 -13.03 -35.96 -8.34
CA ILE A 123 -14.00 -36.97 -8.67
C ILE A 123 -15.13 -36.31 -9.47
N ARG A 124 -15.39 -36.82 -10.66
CA ARG A 124 -16.58 -36.44 -11.43
C ARG A 124 -17.69 -37.43 -11.09
N LEU A 125 -18.88 -36.87 -10.78
CA LEU A 125 -20.08 -37.63 -10.54
C LEU A 125 -20.88 -37.67 -11.83
N LEU A 126 -21.12 -38.85 -12.35
CA LEU A 126 -21.81 -39.07 -13.61
C LEU A 126 -23.20 -39.66 -13.33
N ASN A 127 -24.21 -39.18 -14.08
CA ASN A 127 -25.54 -39.81 -14.08
C ASN A 127 -25.59 -41.04 -14.98
N ARG A 128 -26.78 -41.62 -15.12
CA ARG A 128 -27.02 -42.81 -15.97
C ARG A 128 -26.72 -42.56 -17.45
N ASP A 129 -26.79 -41.31 -17.91
CA ASP A 129 -26.45 -40.92 -19.27
C ASP A 129 -24.96 -40.59 -19.45
N GLU A 130 -24.12 -40.97 -18.48
CA GLU A 130 -22.67 -40.68 -18.45
C GLU A 130 -22.31 -39.17 -18.50
N LYS A 131 -23.27 -38.29 -18.16
CA LYS A 131 -23.03 -36.84 -18.08
C LYS A 131 -22.55 -36.45 -16.68
N THR A 132 -21.53 -35.60 -16.62
CA THR A 132 -21.05 -35.04 -15.34
C THR A 132 -22.14 -34.12 -14.75
N VAL A 133 -22.65 -34.45 -13.57
CA VAL A 133 -23.70 -33.73 -12.86
C VAL A 133 -23.17 -32.91 -11.67
N ALA A 134 -22.04 -33.34 -11.11
CA ALA A 134 -21.31 -32.60 -10.09
C ALA A 134 -19.82 -32.99 -10.11
N ARG A 135 -18.99 -32.21 -9.47
CA ARG A 135 -17.58 -32.52 -9.23
C ARG A 135 -17.28 -32.37 -7.74
N ILE A 136 -16.56 -33.30 -7.17
CA ILE A 136 -16.04 -33.21 -5.81
C ILE A 136 -14.51 -33.20 -5.88
N VAL A 137 -13.92 -32.36 -5.05
CA VAL A 137 -12.48 -32.36 -4.78
C VAL A 137 -12.27 -32.66 -3.32
N VAL A 138 -11.58 -33.76 -3.04
CA VAL A 138 -11.09 -34.09 -1.70
C VAL A 138 -9.64 -33.65 -1.65
N GLU A 139 -9.32 -32.71 -0.78
CA GLU A 139 -8.03 -32.04 -0.75
C GLU A 139 -7.49 -31.90 0.67
N THR A 140 -6.22 -32.18 0.82
CA THR A 140 -5.45 -31.84 2.03
C THR A 140 -4.63 -30.59 1.75
N GLN A 141 -4.77 -29.58 2.58
CA GLN A 141 -4.01 -28.33 2.53
C GLN A 141 -3.10 -28.23 3.76
N GLN A 142 -1.80 -28.07 3.54
CA GLN A 142 -0.81 -27.90 4.59
C GLN A 142 -0.03 -26.61 4.37
N PRO A 143 -0.32 -25.53 5.13
CA PRO A 143 0.49 -24.33 5.15
C PRO A 143 1.94 -24.64 5.51
N ALA A 144 2.90 -23.91 4.94
CA ALA A 144 4.31 -24.08 5.24
C ALA A 144 4.60 -23.88 6.74
N GLY A 145 5.57 -24.62 7.27
CA GLY A 145 5.93 -24.59 8.69
C GLY A 145 5.14 -25.58 9.54
N LYS A 146 4.90 -25.24 10.81
CA LYS A 146 4.18 -26.09 11.79
C LYS A 146 2.67 -25.77 11.84
N GLY A 147 2.10 -25.29 10.74
CA GLY A 147 0.68 -24.96 10.67
C GLY A 147 -0.22 -26.20 10.69
N PRO A 148 -1.52 -26.04 11.01
CA PRO A 148 -2.49 -27.12 10.99
C PRO A 148 -2.68 -27.66 9.57
N VAL A 149 -2.99 -28.95 9.49
CA VAL A 149 -3.36 -29.62 8.24
C VAL A 149 -4.87 -29.58 8.11
N PHE A 150 -5.36 -29.13 6.96
CA PHE A 150 -6.80 -29.06 6.67
C PHE A 150 -7.17 -30.13 5.68
N ARG A 151 -8.13 -30.98 6.02
CA ARG A 151 -8.76 -31.94 5.11
C ARG A 151 -10.09 -31.35 4.66
N LEU A 152 -10.24 -31.12 3.36
CA LEU A 152 -11.37 -30.38 2.80
C LEU A 152 -12.10 -31.21 1.75
N ILE A 153 -13.41 -31.02 1.69
CA ILE A 153 -14.25 -31.48 0.60
C ILE A 153 -14.87 -30.26 -0.07
N ARG A 154 -14.72 -30.16 -1.39
CA ARG A 154 -15.31 -29.09 -2.19
C ARG A 154 -16.29 -29.68 -3.19
N LEU A 155 -17.50 -29.15 -3.25
CA LEU A 155 -18.53 -29.52 -4.22
C LEU A 155 -18.69 -28.41 -5.25
N PHE A 156 -18.50 -28.74 -6.50
CA PHE A 156 -18.74 -27.88 -7.65
C PHE A 156 -20.01 -28.36 -8.36
N GLY A 157 -21.10 -27.62 -8.25
CA GLY A 157 -22.33 -27.88 -8.96
C GLY A 157 -22.19 -27.61 -10.46
N ILE A 158 -23.01 -28.30 -11.25
CA ILE A 158 -23.12 -28.07 -12.70
C ILE A 158 -24.52 -27.53 -12.96
N ARG A 159 -24.58 -26.45 -13.72
CA ARG A 159 -25.84 -25.77 -14.06
C ARG A 159 -26.82 -26.75 -14.68
N GLY A 160 -28.07 -26.76 -14.17
CA GLY A 160 -29.15 -27.63 -14.62
C GLY A 160 -29.20 -29.00 -13.92
N TYR A 161 -28.36 -29.24 -12.91
CA TYR A 161 -28.31 -30.46 -12.11
C TYR A 161 -28.48 -30.17 -10.61
N ASP A 162 -29.41 -29.28 -10.26
CA ASP A 162 -29.60 -28.80 -8.87
C ASP A 162 -30.10 -29.94 -7.96
N GLN A 163 -30.89 -30.90 -8.49
CA GLN A 163 -31.38 -32.06 -7.73
C GLN A 163 -30.24 -33.00 -7.36
N GLU A 164 -29.35 -33.28 -8.30
CA GLU A 164 -28.18 -34.13 -8.09
C GLU A 164 -27.22 -33.46 -7.11
N GLN A 165 -27.04 -32.14 -7.20
CA GLN A 165 -26.24 -31.39 -6.26
C GLN A 165 -26.81 -31.45 -4.83
N ALA A 166 -28.15 -31.35 -4.68
CA ALA A 166 -28.83 -31.50 -3.39
C ALA A 166 -28.67 -32.92 -2.82
N LEU A 167 -28.73 -33.94 -3.69
CA LEU A 167 -28.49 -35.32 -3.31
C LEU A 167 -27.05 -35.50 -2.81
N VAL A 168 -26.07 -34.96 -3.52
CA VAL A 168 -24.66 -35.00 -3.10
C VAL A 168 -24.47 -34.35 -1.72
N ARG A 169 -25.07 -33.19 -1.46
CA ARG A 169 -24.99 -32.54 -0.14
C ARG A 169 -25.56 -33.45 0.95
N ARG A 170 -26.72 -34.07 0.73
CA ARG A 170 -27.32 -34.99 1.68
C ARG A 170 -26.39 -36.17 1.97
N LEU A 171 -25.80 -36.78 0.93
CA LEU A 171 -24.86 -37.89 1.11
C LEU A 171 -23.60 -37.47 1.88
N LEU A 172 -23.12 -36.23 1.68
CA LEU A 172 -22.03 -35.67 2.48
C LEU A 172 -22.45 -35.51 3.96
N GLU A 173 -23.63 -34.99 4.23
CA GLU A 173 -24.17 -34.82 5.59
C GLU A 173 -24.36 -36.17 6.30
N GLU A 174 -24.91 -37.20 5.61
CA GLU A 174 -25.07 -38.56 6.12
C GLU A 174 -23.72 -39.21 6.48
N ASN A 175 -22.62 -38.77 5.83
CA ASN A 175 -21.25 -39.20 6.15
C ASN A 175 -20.57 -38.28 7.18
N GLY A 176 -21.33 -37.37 7.85
CA GLY A 176 -20.82 -36.49 8.89
C GLY A 176 -20.09 -35.24 8.39
N VAL A 177 -20.18 -34.92 7.10
CA VAL A 177 -19.58 -33.74 6.50
C VAL A 177 -20.55 -32.56 6.64
N CYS A 178 -20.52 -31.88 7.77
CA CYS A 178 -21.49 -30.84 8.11
C CYS A 178 -20.84 -29.45 8.34
N GLU A 179 -19.58 -29.42 8.77
CA GLU A 179 -18.90 -28.19 9.14
C GLU A 179 -18.39 -27.43 7.91
N THR A 180 -19.04 -26.31 7.58
CA THR A 180 -18.63 -25.44 6.48
C THR A 180 -17.38 -24.64 6.83
N VAL A 181 -16.53 -24.39 5.85
CA VAL A 181 -15.28 -23.66 6.01
C VAL A 181 -15.03 -22.73 4.82
N SER A 182 -14.26 -21.69 5.05
CA SER A 182 -13.81 -20.83 3.96
C SER A 182 -12.91 -21.63 2.99
N PRO A 183 -13.16 -21.59 1.68
CA PRO A 183 -12.27 -22.19 0.69
C PRO A 183 -10.85 -21.61 0.72
N LEU A 184 -10.66 -20.48 1.42
CA LEU A 184 -9.39 -19.76 1.57
C LEU A 184 -8.67 -20.07 2.88
N ILE A 185 -9.09 -21.10 3.63
CA ILE A 185 -8.49 -21.41 4.95
C ILE A 185 -6.99 -21.68 4.83
N GLY A 186 -6.55 -22.46 3.87
CA GLY A 186 -5.14 -22.74 3.64
C GLY A 186 -4.33 -21.50 3.27
N PHE A 187 -4.91 -20.59 2.48
CA PHE A 187 -4.28 -19.31 2.19
C PHE A 187 -4.14 -18.44 3.44
N ALA A 188 -5.21 -18.29 4.22
CA ALA A 188 -5.19 -17.47 5.43
C ALA A 188 -4.18 -17.99 6.46
N GLU A 189 -4.14 -19.31 6.68
CA GLU A 189 -3.17 -19.94 7.58
C GLU A 189 -1.75 -19.91 7.00
N GLY A 190 -1.60 -20.04 5.68
CA GLY A 190 -0.32 -19.85 5.01
C GLY A 190 0.24 -18.43 5.20
N CYS A 191 -0.61 -17.40 5.09
CA CYS A 191 -0.22 -16.03 5.43
C CYS A 191 0.20 -15.91 6.89
N ARG A 192 -0.57 -16.51 7.82
CA ARG A 192 -0.28 -16.47 9.26
C ARG A 192 1.05 -17.17 9.59
N ALA A 193 1.35 -18.28 8.95
CA ALA A 193 2.62 -18.98 9.08
C ALA A 193 3.83 -18.13 8.65
N MET A 194 3.62 -17.22 7.69
CA MET A 194 4.61 -16.24 7.25
C MET A 194 4.56 -14.91 8.02
N GLY A 195 3.83 -14.86 9.14
CA GLY A 195 3.69 -13.66 9.98
C GLY A 195 2.85 -12.54 9.36
N ARG A 196 1.97 -12.90 8.40
CA ARG A 196 1.08 -11.98 7.71
C ARG A 196 -0.39 -12.33 7.96
N GLN A 197 -1.24 -11.37 7.75
CA GLN A 197 -2.70 -11.57 7.67
C GLN A 197 -3.23 -10.75 6.49
N PRO A 198 -4.22 -11.24 5.74
CA PRO A 198 -4.83 -10.45 4.68
C PRO A 198 -5.26 -9.07 5.19
N LEU A 199 -4.90 -8.01 4.45
CA LEU A 199 -5.16 -6.61 4.77
C LEU A 199 -4.45 -6.07 6.03
N ASP A 200 -3.41 -6.74 6.54
CA ASP A 200 -2.67 -6.33 7.74
C ASP A 200 -1.82 -5.07 7.55
N TYR A 201 -1.64 -4.62 6.32
CA TYR A 201 -0.92 -3.41 5.99
C TYR A 201 -1.67 -2.54 4.98
N SER A 202 -1.65 -1.24 5.23
CA SER A 202 -2.10 -0.20 4.29
C SER A 202 -1.16 1.00 4.37
N SER A 203 -0.83 1.59 3.24
CA SER A 203 -0.08 2.86 3.18
C SER A 203 -0.90 4.05 3.66
N LYS A 204 -2.24 3.92 3.69
CA LYS A 204 -3.15 4.91 4.24
C LYS A 204 -3.08 4.88 5.77
N PHE A 205 -2.99 6.06 6.36
CA PHE A 205 -3.03 6.17 7.82
C PHE A 205 -4.49 6.09 8.30
N THR A 206 -4.84 4.95 8.90
CA THR A 206 -6.14 4.71 9.50
C THR A 206 -5.92 4.26 10.94
N LEU A 207 -6.41 5.04 11.89
CA LEU A 207 -6.30 4.74 13.32
C LEU A 207 -7.56 5.22 14.03
N GLU A 208 -8.26 4.30 14.67
CA GLU A 208 -9.38 4.64 15.55
C GLU A 208 -8.85 5.06 16.93
N LEU A 209 -9.09 6.32 17.28
CA LEU A 209 -8.76 6.88 18.58
C LEU A 209 -10.00 6.83 19.49
N ASP A 210 -9.77 6.52 20.73
CA ASP A 210 -10.79 6.65 21.77
C ASP A 210 -10.94 8.13 22.15
N ALA A 211 -12.17 8.67 22.01
CA ALA A 211 -12.50 10.05 22.32
C ALA A 211 -12.28 10.39 23.82
N GLY A 212 -12.39 9.41 24.71
CA GLY A 212 -12.12 9.55 26.14
C GLY A 212 -10.62 9.57 26.49
N SER A 213 -9.74 9.29 25.52
CA SER A 213 -8.31 9.24 25.79
C SER A 213 -7.70 10.63 26.02
N THR A 214 -6.62 10.66 26.81
CA THR A 214 -5.80 11.86 26.97
C THR A 214 -4.94 12.12 25.72
N ALA A 215 -4.52 13.36 25.55
CA ALA A 215 -3.61 13.75 24.47
C ALA A 215 -2.34 12.89 24.42
N ARG A 216 -1.77 12.55 25.59
CA ARG A 216 -0.58 11.68 25.71
C ARG A 216 -0.85 10.27 25.19
N GLN A 217 -1.99 9.68 25.58
CA GLN A 217 -2.40 8.33 25.14
C GLN A 217 -2.65 8.29 23.64
N ALA A 218 -3.43 9.24 23.10
CA ALA A 218 -3.73 9.32 21.67
C ALA A 218 -2.46 9.49 20.83
N MET A 219 -1.58 10.43 21.21
CA MET A 219 -0.31 10.62 20.51
C MET A 219 0.62 9.40 20.64
N GLY A 220 0.59 8.73 21.78
CA GLY A 220 1.30 7.46 21.96
C GLY A 220 0.87 6.41 20.94
N ARG A 221 -0.44 6.22 20.75
CA ARG A 221 -0.99 5.28 19.75
C ARG A 221 -0.63 5.69 18.32
N ILE A 222 -0.75 6.98 17.98
CA ILE A 222 -0.36 7.50 16.66
C ILE A 222 1.10 7.18 16.36
N TYR A 223 2.00 7.46 17.30
CA TYR A 223 3.43 7.21 17.10
C TYR A 223 3.79 5.72 17.09
N GLN A 224 3.07 4.88 17.82
CA GLN A 224 3.25 3.42 17.75
C GLN A 224 2.87 2.89 16.37
N THR A 225 1.72 3.29 15.82
CA THR A 225 1.30 2.93 14.46
C THR A 225 2.30 3.40 13.40
N LEU A 226 2.82 4.62 13.53
CA LEU A 226 3.85 5.12 12.61
C LEU A 226 5.17 4.36 12.73
N LEU A 227 5.56 3.96 13.94
CA LEU A 227 6.74 3.13 14.17
C LEU A 227 6.58 1.72 13.58
N GLU A 228 5.40 1.13 13.70
CA GLU A 228 5.08 -0.15 13.05
C GLU A 228 5.20 -0.05 11.54
N ASN A 229 4.66 1.02 10.93
CA ASN A 229 4.80 1.27 9.50
C ASN A 229 6.27 1.47 9.08
N ILE A 230 7.08 2.17 9.89
CA ILE A 230 8.53 2.29 9.67
C ILE A 230 9.17 0.90 9.65
N ASN A 231 8.94 0.09 10.69
CA ASN A 231 9.55 -1.23 10.84
C ASN A 231 9.14 -2.19 9.72
N ARG A 232 7.87 -2.17 9.30
CA ARG A 232 7.35 -3.02 8.21
C ARG A 232 7.93 -2.68 6.84
N ASN A 233 8.28 -1.42 6.59
CA ASN A 233 8.81 -0.99 5.30
C ASN A 233 10.34 -1.06 5.19
N ILE A 234 11.08 -1.10 6.31
CA ILE A 234 12.55 -1.19 6.30
C ILE A 234 13.06 -2.40 5.50
N PRO A 235 12.54 -3.64 5.68
CA PRO A 235 13.03 -4.78 4.90
C PRO A 235 12.94 -4.56 3.39
N GLY A 236 11.77 -4.20 2.87
CA GLY A 236 11.59 -3.97 1.44
C GLY A 236 12.40 -2.80 0.88
N ALA A 237 12.59 -1.72 1.67
CA ALA A 237 13.47 -0.61 1.29
C ALA A 237 14.95 -1.00 1.29
N VAL A 238 15.36 -1.89 2.18
CA VAL A 238 16.76 -2.39 2.28
C VAL A 238 17.07 -3.37 1.16
N GLU A 239 16.15 -4.30 0.89
CA GLU A 239 16.29 -5.30 -0.18
C GLU A 239 15.93 -4.75 -1.57
N ASP A 240 15.47 -3.49 -1.63
CA ASP A 240 15.13 -2.80 -2.88
C ASP A 240 14.05 -3.53 -3.71
N TRP A 241 13.02 -4.07 -3.02
CA TRP A 241 11.96 -4.83 -3.69
C TRP A 241 11.16 -3.96 -4.66
N ASP A 242 10.63 -2.82 -4.18
CA ASP A 242 10.07 -1.75 -5.01
C ASP A 242 10.23 -0.38 -4.33
N SER A 243 10.05 0.69 -5.10
CA SER A 243 10.25 2.07 -4.62
C SER A 243 9.19 2.54 -3.62
N GLU A 244 8.06 1.84 -3.50
CA GLU A 244 6.99 2.20 -2.59
C GLU A 244 7.31 1.84 -1.13
N PHE A 245 8.13 0.81 -0.87
CA PHE A 245 8.63 0.56 0.47
C PHE A 245 9.42 1.76 1.01
N LEU A 246 10.30 2.32 0.20
CA LEU A 246 11.02 3.54 0.58
C LEU A 246 10.10 4.74 0.69
N HIS A 247 9.13 4.87 -0.21
CA HIS A 247 8.12 5.92 -0.14
C HIS A 247 7.36 5.88 1.18
N ASP A 248 6.79 4.73 1.54
CA ASP A 248 5.99 4.55 2.75
C ASP A 248 6.82 4.73 4.03
N LEU A 249 8.04 4.20 4.05
CA LEU A 249 9.02 4.45 5.11
C LEU A 249 9.23 5.95 5.33
N ARG A 250 9.48 6.70 4.26
CA ARG A 250 9.70 8.15 4.33
C ARG A 250 8.44 8.92 4.73
N VAL A 251 7.25 8.47 4.28
CA VAL A 251 5.97 9.05 4.71
C VAL A 251 5.79 8.87 6.21
N ALA A 252 6.04 7.69 6.76
CA ALA A 252 5.93 7.42 8.19
C ALA A 252 6.93 8.24 9.02
N ILE A 253 8.21 8.33 8.59
CA ILE A 253 9.23 9.20 9.21
C ILE A 253 8.79 10.66 9.18
N ARG A 254 8.28 11.15 8.07
CA ARG A 254 7.82 12.53 7.90
C ARG A 254 6.59 12.84 8.76
N ARG A 255 5.63 11.92 8.85
CA ARG A 255 4.47 12.02 9.75
C ARG A 255 4.90 12.07 11.22
N THR A 256 5.85 11.22 11.64
CA THR A 256 6.41 11.24 13.00
C THR A 256 7.04 12.60 13.33
N ARG A 257 7.90 13.13 12.46
CA ARG A 257 8.51 14.45 12.62
C ARG A 257 7.46 15.58 12.65
N SER A 258 6.45 15.48 11.79
CA SER A 258 5.36 16.46 11.75
C SER A 258 4.55 16.41 13.03
N GLY A 259 4.21 15.25 13.54
CA GLY A 259 3.53 15.08 14.82
C GLY A 259 4.31 15.71 15.97
N LEU A 260 5.62 15.44 16.09
CA LEU A 260 6.49 16.04 17.09
C LEU A 260 6.49 17.58 17.04
N SER A 261 6.41 18.15 15.82
CA SER A 261 6.35 19.63 15.63
C SER A 261 4.95 20.24 15.85
N LEU A 262 3.90 19.45 15.62
CA LEU A 262 2.50 19.89 15.69
C LEU A 262 1.98 19.88 17.12
N VAL A 263 2.29 18.82 17.87
CA VAL A 263 1.72 18.51 19.18
C VAL A 263 2.74 18.84 20.26
N LYS A 264 2.93 20.14 20.46
CA LYS A 264 3.85 20.65 21.49
C LYS A 264 3.27 20.46 22.88
N LYS A 265 4.14 20.24 23.87
CA LYS A 265 3.78 20.15 25.31
C LYS A 265 2.87 18.97 25.67
N VAL A 266 2.75 17.96 24.80
CA VAL A 266 2.09 16.67 25.11
C VAL A 266 3.11 15.60 25.47
N LEU A 267 4.31 15.71 24.92
CA LEU A 267 5.48 14.92 25.30
C LEU A 267 6.50 15.83 26.00
N PRO A 268 7.36 15.28 26.87
CA PRO A 268 8.48 16.03 27.48
C PRO A 268 9.38 16.65 26.40
N ASP A 269 9.80 17.91 26.61
CA ASP A 269 10.58 18.66 25.60
C ASP A 269 11.89 17.94 25.24
N ALA A 270 12.59 17.37 26.23
CA ALA A 270 13.82 16.60 25.99
C ALA A 270 13.58 15.38 25.06
N MET A 271 12.42 14.73 25.18
CA MET A 271 12.01 13.62 24.30
C MET A 271 11.73 14.14 22.87
N VAL A 272 11.01 15.25 22.75
CA VAL A 272 10.70 15.88 21.45
C VAL A 272 11.99 16.30 20.75
N ASP A 273 12.91 16.97 21.44
CA ASP A 273 14.17 17.45 20.86
C ASP A 273 15.07 16.30 20.39
N ARG A 274 15.20 15.26 21.23
CA ARG A 274 15.97 14.08 20.86
C ARG A 274 15.43 13.43 19.60
N PHE A 275 14.16 13.03 19.60
CA PHE A 275 13.60 12.26 18.51
C PHE A 275 13.33 13.08 17.25
N SER A 276 13.15 14.41 17.36
CA SER A 276 13.14 15.29 16.19
C SER A 276 14.47 15.26 15.44
N ARG A 277 15.61 15.23 16.16
CA ARG A 277 16.95 15.07 15.57
C ARG A 277 17.13 13.67 14.97
N ASP A 278 16.76 12.63 15.71
CA ASP A 278 16.95 11.24 15.31
C ASP A 278 16.13 10.92 14.03
N PHE A 279 14.84 11.25 14.01
CA PHE A 279 14.02 11.09 12.80
C PHE A 279 14.39 12.08 11.69
N GLY A 280 14.97 13.24 12.03
CA GLY A 280 15.58 14.16 11.08
C GLY A 280 16.74 13.54 10.33
N LEU A 281 17.61 12.82 11.04
CA LEU A 281 18.72 12.07 10.46
C LEU A 281 18.22 10.96 9.52
N LEU A 282 17.28 10.12 9.97
CA LEU A 282 16.70 9.07 9.14
C LEU A 282 16.06 9.63 7.86
N GLY A 283 15.35 10.76 7.97
CA GLY A 283 14.76 11.44 6.82
C GLY A 283 15.79 11.96 5.80
N LYS A 284 16.93 12.50 6.28
CA LYS A 284 18.03 12.94 5.41
C LYS A 284 18.71 11.78 4.69
N LEU A 285 18.91 10.66 5.38
CA LEU A 285 19.61 9.50 4.84
C LEU A 285 18.80 8.72 3.80
N THR A 286 17.47 8.77 3.90
CA THR A 286 16.56 8.10 2.95
C THR A 286 16.12 9.01 1.80
N GLY A 287 16.47 10.30 1.82
CA GLY A 287 16.07 11.31 0.84
C GLY A 287 16.62 11.04 -0.55
N PRO A 288 17.94 11.01 -0.70
CA PRO A 288 18.57 10.97 -2.02
C PRO A 288 18.11 9.80 -2.90
N THR A 289 17.98 8.61 -2.34
CA THR A 289 17.47 7.43 -3.08
C THR A 289 16.05 7.67 -3.59
N ARG A 290 15.13 8.18 -2.72
CA ARG A 290 13.75 8.42 -3.14
C ARG A 290 13.62 9.54 -4.17
N ASP A 291 14.42 10.57 -4.06
CA ASP A 291 14.40 11.66 -5.02
C ASP A 291 14.80 11.14 -6.41
N LEU A 292 15.80 10.25 -6.50
CA LEU A 292 16.20 9.57 -7.72
C LEU A 292 15.15 8.57 -8.24
N ASP A 293 14.48 7.82 -7.35
CA ASP A 293 13.35 6.95 -7.72
C ASP A 293 12.25 7.73 -8.45
N VAL A 294 11.90 8.92 -7.97
CA VAL A 294 10.86 9.76 -8.58
C VAL A 294 11.24 10.16 -10.01
N TYR A 295 12.51 10.56 -10.24
CA TYR A 295 12.97 10.88 -11.58
C TYR A 295 12.93 9.68 -12.53
N LEU A 296 13.39 8.53 -12.06
CA LEU A 296 13.44 7.31 -12.88
C LEU A 296 12.03 6.79 -13.23
N LEU A 297 11.09 6.90 -12.30
CA LEU A 297 9.68 6.55 -12.54
C LEU A 297 9.02 7.46 -13.58
N ASN A 298 9.42 8.72 -13.66
CA ASN A 298 8.87 9.68 -14.62
C ASN A 298 9.64 9.69 -15.97
N ARG A 299 10.54 8.72 -16.23
CA ARG A 299 11.35 8.69 -17.45
C ARG A 299 10.54 8.81 -18.73
N SER A 300 9.50 8.01 -18.86
CA SER A 300 8.65 8.02 -20.06
C SER A 300 7.90 9.35 -20.23
N ASP A 301 7.42 9.94 -19.14
CA ASP A 301 6.78 11.26 -19.17
C ASP A 301 7.76 12.34 -19.66
N TYR A 302 8.98 12.37 -19.13
CA TYR A 302 10.00 13.32 -19.56
C TYR A 302 10.39 13.15 -21.04
N GLN A 303 10.50 11.90 -21.52
CA GLN A 303 10.77 11.65 -22.94
C GLN A 303 9.61 12.12 -23.82
N ASN A 304 8.36 11.86 -23.43
CA ASN A 304 7.15 12.25 -24.17
C ASN A 304 6.94 13.78 -24.23
N ARG A 305 7.54 14.55 -23.32
CA ARG A 305 7.51 16.02 -23.34
C ARG A 305 8.42 16.64 -24.42
N LEU A 306 9.29 15.84 -25.01
CA LEU A 306 10.24 16.29 -26.03
C LEU A 306 9.80 15.86 -27.43
N ALA A 307 10.17 16.66 -28.41
CA ALA A 307 10.07 16.24 -29.81
C ALA A 307 10.85 14.92 -30.01
N PRO A 308 10.38 14.00 -30.89
CA PRO A 308 10.99 12.68 -31.09
C PRO A 308 12.50 12.72 -31.33
N ALA A 309 12.99 13.72 -32.06
CA ALA A 309 14.42 13.91 -32.36
C ALA A 309 15.29 14.19 -31.11
N LEU A 310 14.71 14.67 -30.01
CA LEU A 310 15.43 15.02 -28.78
C LEU A 310 15.34 13.94 -27.69
N GLN A 311 14.39 13.00 -27.79
CA GLN A 311 14.12 12.02 -26.75
C GLN A 311 15.34 11.16 -26.40
N ALA A 312 16.10 10.73 -27.43
CA ALA A 312 17.32 9.92 -27.24
C ALA A 312 18.41 10.66 -26.47
N GLY A 313 18.44 12.01 -26.54
CA GLY A 313 19.38 12.83 -25.79
C GLY A 313 19.28 12.70 -24.26
N LEU A 314 18.10 12.27 -23.73
CA LEU A 314 17.93 12.02 -22.28
C LEU A 314 18.52 10.68 -21.82
N ASN A 315 18.91 9.76 -22.70
CA ASN A 315 19.40 8.43 -22.29
C ASN A 315 20.64 8.53 -21.40
N GLY A 316 21.60 9.40 -21.73
CA GLY A 316 22.80 9.62 -20.93
C GLY A 316 22.47 10.17 -19.52
N PHE A 317 21.50 11.07 -19.43
CA PHE A 317 20.99 11.61 -18.17
C PHE A 317 20.39 10.51 -17.29
N PHE A 318 19.49 9.69 -17.81
CA PHE A 318 18.89 8.62 -17.05
C PHE A 318 19.87 7.54 -16.63
N SER A 319 20.82 7.17 -17.47
CA SER A 319 21.88 6.23 -17.10
C SER A 319 22.72 6.72 -15.93
N GLU A 320 23.02 8.03 -15.88
CA GLU A 320 23.71 8.62 -14.74
C GLU A 320 22.84 8.65 -13.48
N LEU A 321 21.53 8.91 -13.60
CA LEU A 321 20.60 8.84 -12.47
C LEU A 321 20.50 7.42 -11.92
N GLU A 322 20.42 6.39 -12.76
CA GLU A 322 20.43 4.98 -12.36
C GLU A 322 21.71 4.63 -11.60
N ARG A 323 22.87 5.06 -12.10
CA ARG A 323 24.15 4.85 -11.42
C ARG A 323 24.20 5.54 -10.05
N ARG A 324 23.76 6.80 -9.96
CA ARG A 324 23.67 7.55 -8.68
C ARG A 324 22.70 6.88 -7.73
N ARG A 325 21.55 6.44 -8.23
CA ARG A 325 20.54 5.73 -7.43
C ARG A 325 21.09 4.47 -6.78
N GLN A 326 21.87 3.66 -7.53
CA GLN A 326 22.52 2.46 -6.98
C GLN A 326 23.52 2.79 -5.87
N VAL A 327 24.27 3.88 -6.01
CA VAL A 327 25.21 4.34 -4.98
C VAL A 327 24.48 4.78 -3.72
N GLU A 328 23.42 5.60 -3.86
CA GLU A 328 22.62 6.09 -2.73
C GLU A 328 21.85 4.95 -2.06
N GLN A 329 21.34 3.96 -2.81
CA GLN A 329 20.71 2.76 -2.27
C GLN A 329 21.68 1.98 -1.38
N LYS A 330 22.92 1.75 -1.83
CA LYS A 330 23.93 1.07 -1.01
C LYS A 330 24.28 1.84 0.27
N LYS A 331 24.35 3.17 0.22
CA LYS A 331 24.55 4.02 1.42
C LYS A 331 23.38 3.91 2.38
N MET A 332 22.16 4.06 1.87
CA MET A 332 20.93 3.96 2.65
C MET A 332 20.79 2.59 3.32
N MET A 333 20.99 1.50 2.58
CA MET A 333 20.96 0.13 3.08
C MET A 333 21.93 -0.05 4.28
N ARG A 334 23.19 0.40 4.13
CA ARG A 334 24.20 0.33 5.21
C ARG A 334 23.73 1.04 6.47
N VAL A 335 23.13 2.23 6.32
CA VAL A 335 22.64 3.02 7.44
C VAL A 335 21.42 2.39 8.09
N LEU A 336 20.44 1.91 7.31
CA LEU A 336 19.25 1.26 7.87
C LEU A 336 19.57 -0.04 8.58
N ARG A 337 20.57 -0.82 8.10
CA ARG A 337 21.07 -2.04 8.78
C ARG A 337 21.94 -1.75 10.01
N ALA A 338 22.47 -0.54 10.16
CA ALA A 338 23.39 -0.20 11.24
C ALA A 338 22.72 -0.27 12.63
N LYS A 339 23.52 -0.68 13.64
CA LYS A 339 23.08 -0.73 15.04
C LYS A 339 22.50 0.60 15.53
N LYS A 340 23.03 1.74 15.04
CA LYS A 340 22.57 3.09 15.40
C LYS A 340 21.11 3.33 14.98
N SER A 341 20.71 2.98 13.77
CA SER A 341 19.32 3.14 13.28
C SER A 341 18.36 2.25 14.07
N LYS A 342 18.74 0.98 14.31
CA LYS A 342 17.96 0.06 15.16
C LYS A 342 17.83 0.58 16.60
N ALA A 343 18.89 1.17 17.15
CA ALA A 343 18.90 1.75 18.50
C ALA A 343 17.96 2.97 18.60
N ILE A 344 17.88 3.82 17.57
CA ILE A 344 16.93 4.94 17.51
C ILE A 344 15.49 4.43 17.61
N LEU A 345 15.11 3.46 16.76
CA LEU A 345 13.74 2.93 16.71
C LEU A 345 13.39 2.20 18.02
N SER A 346 14.32 1.41 18.58
CA SER A 346 14.13 0.73 19.86
C SER A 346 14.02 1.72 21.03
N ALA A 347 14.80 2.79 21.02
CA ALA A 347 14.72 3.85 22.03
C ALA A 347 13.39 4.60 21.94
N TRP A 348 12.91 4.88 20.73
CA TRP A 348 11.59 5.47 20.48
C TRP A 348 10.47 4.58 21.01
N HIS A 349 10.49 3.29 20.67
CA HIS A 349 9.51 2.32 21.15
C HIS A 349 9.45 2.29 22.70
N ARG A 350 10.61 2.24 23.37
CA ARG A 350 10.66 2.28 24.84
C ARG A 350 10.11 3.59 25.40
N ALA A 351 10.49 4.73 24.82
CA ALA A 351 10.05 6.03 25.28
C ALA A 351 8.53 6.23 25.14
N LEU A 352 7.90 5.64 24.10
CA LEU A 352 6.44 5.70 23.93
C LEU A 352 5.68 4.89 25.00
N ARG A 353 6.28 3.80 25.51
CA ARG A 353 5.66 2.88 26.48
C ARG A 353 5.98 3.23 27.94
N SER A 354 7.04 3.98 28.18
CA SER A 354 7.42 4.37 29.54
C SER A 354 6.52 5.50 30.04
N PRO A 355 6.08 5.45 31.30
CA PRO A 355 5.40 6.58 31.92
C PRO A 355 6.35 7.78 32.00
N ASP A 356 5.81 8.97 31.76
CA ASP A 356 6.58 10.21 31.88
C ASP A 356 6.84 10.50 33.37
N ARG A 357 8.10 10.69 33.76
CA ARG A 357 8.48 11.05 35.14
C ARG A 357 7.90 12.40 35.57
N GLN A 358 7.83 13.33 34.61
CA GLN A 358 7.14 14.60 34.74
C GLN A 358 6.21 14.76 33.52
N PRO A 359 4.88 14.69 33.69
CA PRO A 359 3.93 14.87 32.61
C PRO A 359 4.08 16.26 31.98
N ALA A 360 4.09 16.31 30.65
CA ALA A 360 4.08 17.57 29.93
C ALA A 360 2.74 18.32 30.17
N PRO A 361 2.71 19.66 30.11
CA PRO A 361 1.54 20.45 30.51
C PRO A 361 0.22 20.09 29.83
N PHE A 362 0.27 19.58 28.58
CA PHE A 362 -0.92 19.18 27.83
C PHE A 362 -1.09 17.66 27.71
N ALA A 363 -0.32 16.88 28.47
CA ALA A 363 -0.39 15.42 28.42
C ALA A 363 -1.77 14.87 28.83
N GLY A 364 -2.39 15.47 29.83
CA GLY A 364 -3.66 15.03 30.41
C GLY A 364 -4.92 15.62 29.79
N ILE A 365 -4.83 16.61 28.87
CA ILE A 365 -6.05 17.21 28.30
C ILE A 365 -6.76 16.21 27.38
N PRO A 366 -8.11 16.30 27.24
CA PRO A 366 -8.86 15.45 26.32
C PRO A 366 -8.34 15.61 24.88
N VAL A 367 -8.21 14.49 24.17
CA VAL A 367 -7.67 14.49 22.79
C VAL A 367 -8.53 15.31 21.83
N GLY A 368 -9.86 15.32 22.03
CA GLY A 368 -10.79 16.13 21.22
C GLY A 368 -10.49 17.63 21.30
N GLU A 369 -10.24 18.13 22.51
CA GLU A 369 -9.86 19.53 22.74
C GLU A 369 -8.52 19.87 22.08
N LEU A 370 -7.51 19.03 22.26
CA LEU A 370 -6.20 19.19 21.63
C LEU A 370 -6.31 19.23 20.11
N SER A 371 -7.03 18.27 19.52
CA SER A 371 -7.16 18.12 18.07
C SER A 371 -7.82 19.34 17.43
N GLY A 372 -8.93 19.82 17.98
CA GLY A 372 -9.62 21.02 17.52
C GLY A 372 -8.72 22.26 17.56
N ARG A 373 -8.00 22.47 18.67
CA ARG A 373 -7.02 23.59 18.80
C ARG A 373 -5.92 23.53 17.73
N ILE A 374 -5.35 22.34 17.49
CA ILE A 374 -4.26 22.17 16.52
C ILE A 374 -4.77 22.39 15.10
N ILE A 375 -5.87 21.75 14.71
CA ILE A 375 -6.44 21.84 13.37
C ILE A 375 -6.82 23.29 13.07
N MET A 376 -7.57 23.96 13.94
CA MET A 376 -7.98 25.34 13.76
C MET A 376 -6.79 26.32 13.67
N LYS A 377 -5.76 26.12 14.50
CA LYS A 377 -4.53 26.91 14.43
C LYS A 377 -3.84 26.79 13.08
N ARG A 378 -3.77 25.55 12.51
CA ARG A 378 -3.14 25.29 11.22
C ARG A 378 -4.00 25.80 10.08
N PHE A 379 -5.32 25.61 10.14
CA PHE A 379 -6.26 26.14 9.17
C PHE A 379 -6.14 27.66 9.02
N ARG A 380 -6.22 28.40 10.14
CA ARG A 380 -6.05 29.87 10.13
C ARG A 380 -4.71 30.30 9.53
N ARG A 381 -3.65 29.52 9.76
CA ARG A 381 -2.34 29.82 9.17
C ARG A 381 -2.31 29.59 7.67
N VAL A 382 -2.93 28.51 7.18
CA VAL A 382 -3.07 28.24 5.73
C VAL A 382 -3.87 29.37 5.07
N LEU A 383 -4.99 29.79 5.66
CA LEU A 383 -5.79 30.89 5.12
C LEU A 383 -5.00 32.21 5.06
N ARG A 384 -4.28 32.54 6.14
CA ARG A 384 -3.47 33.79 6.18
C ARG A 384 -2.35 33.74 5.15
N ASP A 385 -1.57 32.67 5.12
CA ASP A 385 -0.40 32.56 4.27
C ASP A 385 -0.82 32.43 2.78
N GLY A 386 -1.99 31.81 2.48
CA GLY A 386 -2.51 31.66 1.13
C GLY A 386 -3.12 32.94 0.53
N ARG A 387 -3.79 33.79 1.35
CA ARG A 387 -4.37 35.06 0.89
C ARG A 387 -3.32 36.08 0.43
N ASN A 388 -2.08 35.92 0.87
CA ASN A 388 -0.98 36.83 0.56
C ASN A 388 -0.16 36.40 -0.66
N LEU A 389 -0.54 35.28 -1.33
CA LEU A 389 0.16 34.81 -2.50
C LEU A 389 -0.51 35.32 -3.78
N ASP A 390 0.31 35.84 -4.69
CA ASP A 390 -0.06 36.27 -6.03
C ASP A 390 0.86 35.65 -7.10
N VAL A 391 0.65 36.03 -8.35
CA VAL A 391 1.44 35.53 -9.49
C VAL A 391 2.92 35.91 -9.40
N ALA A 392 3.24 37.02 -8.74
CA ALA A 392 4.61 37.52 -8.58
C ALA A 392 5.33 36.96 -7.34
N THR A 393 4.61 36.22 -6.49
CA THR A 393 5.16 35.68 -5.24
C THR A 393 6.33 34.71 -5.48
N PRO A 394 7.45 34.88 -4.76
CA PRO A 394 8.60 33.96 -4.89
C PRO A 394 8.26 32.50 -4.58
N ASP A 395 8.90 31.56 -5.28
CA ASP A 395 8.69 30.11 -5.10
C ASP A 395 8.89 29.65 -3.64
N THR A 396 9.77 30.31 -2.90
CA THR A 396 10.01 30.03 -1.47
C THR A 396 8.77 30.25 -0.59
N GLU A 397 7.92 31.22 -0.92
CA GLU A 397 6.67 31.49 -0.22
C GLU A 397 5.62 30.44 -0.55
N VAL A 398 5.51 30.04 -1.82
CA VAL A 398 4.65 28.93 -2.28
C VAL A 398 5.06 27.63 -1.57
N HIS A 399 6.36 27.35 -1.49
CA HIS A 399 6.89 26.22 -0.73
C HIS A 399 6.53 26.27 0.76
N ARG A 400 6.58 27.46 1.36
CA ARG A 400 6.18 27.66 2.76
C ARG A 400 4.70 27.32 2.99
N LEU A 401 3.80 27.78 2.11
CA LEU A 401 2.38 27.42 2.17
C LEU A 401 2.16 25.91 2.01
N ARG A 402 2.84 25.29 1.04
CA ARG A 402 2.81 23.82 0.86
C ARG A 402 3.13 23.07 2.16
N ILE A 403 4.15 23.53 2.90
CA ILE A 403 4.50 22.96 4.20
C ILE A 403 3.35 23.12 5.22
N GLN A 404 2.67 24.30 5.25
CA GLN A 404 1.54 24.51 6.17
C GLN A 404 0.34 23.62 5.78
N CYS A 405 0.02 23.48 4.50
CA CYS A 405 -1.02 22.58 4.00
C CYS A 405 -0.71 21.12 4.38
N LYS A 406 0.54 20.65 4.23
CA LYS A 406 0.94 19.32 4.69
C LYS A 406 0.77 19.13 6.19
N LYS A 407 1.12 20.14 7.01
CA LYS A 407 0.93 20.08 8.46
C LYS A 407 -0.55 20.04 8.84
N LEU A 408 -1.41 20.81 8.16
CA LEU A 408 -2.86 20.76 8.36
C LEU A 408 -3.40 19.36 8.02
N ARG A 409 -3.03 18.84 6.86
CA ARG A 409 -3.46 17.50 6.44
C ARG A 409 -3.07 16.43 7.46
N TYR A 410 -1.82 16.41 7.93
CA TYR A 410 -1.40 15.43 8.94
C TYR A 410 -2.14 15.58 10.26
N ALA A 411 -2.44 16.81 10.68
CA ALA A 411 -3.26 17.03 11.87
C ALA A 411 -4.68 16.47 11.69
N MET A 412 -5.30 16.70 10.52
CA MET A 412 -6.62 16.15 10.21
C MET A 412 -6.59 14.61 10.11
N GLU A 413 -5.58 14.03 9.42
CA GLU A 413 -5.44 12.58 9.30
C GLU A 413 -5.22 11.89 10.66
N PHE A 414 -4.42 12.48 11.56
CA PHE A 414 -4.15 11.91 12.88
C PHE A 414 -5.40 11.82 13.76
N PHE A 415 -6.28 12.79 13.65
CA PHE A 415 -7.44 12.91 14.51
C PHE A 415 -8.77 12.67 13.78
N SER A 416 -8.73 12.15 12.56
CA SER A 416 -9.92 11.98 11.70
C SER A 416 -11.02 11.15 12.35
N SER A 417 -10.68 10.12 13.12
CA SER A 417 -11.64 9.22 13.76
C SER A 417 -12.42 9.85 14.92
N LEU A 418 -11.98 11.01 15.41
CA LEU A 418 -12.68 11.77 16.45
C LEU A 418 -13.84 12.62 15.92
N TYR A 419 -14.02 12.66 14.60
CA TYR A 419 -14.98 13.53 13.92
C TYR A 419 -15.82 12.74 12.92
N PRO A 420 -17.00 13.28 12.52
CA PRO A 420 -17.84 12.64 11.53
C PRO A 420 -17.08 12.41 10.22
N LYS A 421 -17.07 11.16 9.76
CA LYS A 421 -16.20 10.69 8.66
C LYS A 421 -16.45 11.39 7.33
N GLN A 422 -17.72 11.66 7.01
CA GLN A 422 -18.11 12.26 5.72
C GLN A 422 -17.60 13.69 5.61
N GLU A 423 -17.79 14.49 6.65
CA GLU A 423 -17.40 15.88 6.75
C GLU A 423 -15.88 16.05 6.69
N VAL A 424 -15.15 15.24 7.45
CA VAL A 424 -13.68 15.21 7.40
C VAL A 424 -13.18 14.86 6.01
N GLN A 425 -13.82 13.91 5.31
CA GLN A 425 -13.44 13.55 3.95
C GLN A 425 -13.70 14.67 2.94
N ILE A 426 -14.76 15.48 3.12
CA ILE A 426 -15.01 16.66 2.29
C ILE A 426 -13.85 17.63 2.43
N LEU A 427 -13.50 17.99 3.68
CA LEU A 427 -12.41 18.92 3.96
C LEU A 427 -11.05 18.41 3.49
N LEU A 428 -10.77 17.12 3.66
CA LEU A 428 -9.53 16.52 3.17
C LEU A 428 -9.44 16.52 1.64
N ARG A 429 -10.56 16.37 0.93
CA ARG A 429 -10.60 16.48 -0.54
C ARG A 429 -10.30 17.92 -1.01
N GLN A 430 -10.88 18.93 -0.37
CA GLN A 430 -10.59 20.32 -0.70
C GLN A 430 -9.12 20.68 -0.42
N LEU A 431 -8.61 20.28 0.74
CA LEU A 431 -7.21 20.47 1.07
C LEU A 431 -6.28 19.71 0.12
N LYS A 432 -6.68 18.53 -0.36
CA LYS A 432 -5.90 17.75 -1.32
C LYS A 432 -5.77 18.47 -2.65
N LYS A 433 -6.85 19.04 -3.20
CA LYS A 433 -6.80 19.82 -4.46
C LYS A 433 -5.76 20.95 -4.39
N LEU A 434 -5.80 21.72 -3.31
CA LEU A 434 -4.81 22.78 -3.08
C LEU A 434 -3.39 22.22 -2.93
N GLN A 435 -3.23 21.07 -2.25
CA GLN A 435 -1.93 20.45 -2.06
C GLN A 435 -1.36 19.83 -3.34
N ASP A 436 -2.18 19.30 -4.22
CA ASP A 436 -1.76 18.74 -5.50
C ASP A 436 -1.12 19.86 -6.35
N ILE A 437 -1.80 21.00 -6.51
CA ILE A 437 -1.25 22.15 -7.27
C ILE A 437 0.05 22.68 -6.65
N LEU A 438 0.09 22.90 -5.31
CA LEU A 438 1.30 23.33 -4.62
C LEU A 438 2.42 22.28 -4.66
N GLY A 439 2.03 21.00 -4.72
CA GLY A 439 2.92 19.87 -4.84
C GLY A 439 3.60 19.86 -6.20
N ASP A 440 2.80 19.85 -7.25
CA ASP A 440 3.27 19.83 -8.63
C ASP A 440 4.16 21.04 -8.94
N PHE A 441 3.73 22.24 -8.52
CA PHE A 441 4.53 23.45 -8.64
C PHE A 441 5.92 23.32 -8.01
N ASN A 442 5.99 22.86 -6.75
CA ASN A 442 7.26 22.67 -6.06
C ASN A 442 8.11 21.56 -6.69
N ASP A 443 7.48 20.48 -7.15
CA ASP A 443 8.19 19.36 -7.72
C ASP A 443 8.80 19.77 -9.09
N LEU A 444 8.11 20.60 -9.88
CA LEU A 444 8.65 21.23 -11.08
C LEU A 444 9.84 22.16 -10.77
N SER A 445 9.77 22.97 -9.69
CA SER A 445 10.92 23.81 -9.28
C SER A 445 12.15 22.96 -8.94
N VAL A 446 11.97 21.87 -8.19
CA VAL A 446 13.06 20.96 -7.81
C VAL A 446 13.64 20.25 -9.05
N GLN A 447 12.77 19.82 -9.97
CA GLN A 447 13.17 19.18 -11.22
C GLN A 447 14.00 20.13 -12.10
N GLN A 448 13.55 21.36 -12.30
CA GLN A 448 14.28 22.37 -13.08
C GLN A 448 15.65 22.65 -12.48
N GLU A 449 15.75 22.79 -11.16
CA GLU A 449 17.06 23.02 -10.50
C GLU A 449 18.01 21.84 -10.68
N MET A 450 17.52 20.60 -10.61
CA MET A 450 18.35 19.43 -10.87
C MET A 450 18.83 19.38 -12.32
N LEU A 451 17.96 19.65 -13.30
CA LEU A 451 18.35 19.72 -14.72
C LEU A 451 19.37 20.83 -14.96
N ARG A 452 19.18 21.98 -14.33
CA ARG A 452 20.10 23.12 -14.40
C ARG A 452 21.51 22.76 -13.87
N LEU A 453 21.57 22.07 -12.73
CA LEU A 453 22.84 21.58 -12.17
C LEU A 453 23.49 20.54 -13.07
N THR A 454 22.70 19.59 -13.61
CA THR A 454 23.19 18.59 -14.55
C THR A 454 23.77 19.25 -15.81
N LEU A 455 23.08 20.27 -16.34
CA LEU A 455 23.55 21.01 -17.52
C LEU A 455 24.88 21.74 -17.25
N LYS A 456 25.07 22.29 -16.04
CA LYS A 456 26.34 22.91 -15.65
C LYS A 456 27.53 21.93 -15.60
N ASP A 457 27.25 20.68 -15.22
CA ASP A 457 28.25 19.63 -15.10
C ASP A 457 28.61 19.01 -16.45
N LEU A 458 27.86 19.31 -17.53
CA LEU A 458 28.17 18.86 -18.88
C LEU A 458 29.36 19.64 -19.45
N HIS A 459 30.45 18.92 -19.79
CA HIS A 459 31.60 19.50 -20.44
C HIS A 459 31.34 19.65 -21.95
N ALA A 460 31.77 20.79 -22.53
CA ALA A 460 31.76 20.97 -23.98
C ALA A 460 32.71 19.95 -24.64
N GLY A 461 32.28 19.32 -25.74
CA GLY A 461 33.12 18.41 -26.49
C GLY A 461 32.37 17.33 -27.28
N PRO A 462 32.08 16.16 -26.71
CA PRO A 462 31.47 15.08 -27.49
C PRO A 462 30.09 15.44 -28.03
N ARG A 463 29.76 15.04 -29.26
CA ARG A 463 28.44 15.22 -29.90
C ARG A 463 27.29 14.76 -28.98
N ARG A 464 27.48 13.66 -28.24
CA ARG A 464 26.53 13.15 -27.24
C ARG A 464 26.17 14.17 -26.18
N ASN A 465 27.11 14.99 -25.73
CA ASN A 465 26.88 16.03 -24.73
C ASN A 465 26.05 17.19 -25.31
N LEU A 466 26.19 17.51 -26.60
CA LEU A 466 25.38 18.51 -27.29
C LEU A 466 23.91 18.03 -27.42
N GLU A 467 23.71 16.76 -27.82
CA GLU A 467 22.38 16.15 -27.87
C GLU A 467 21.73 16.11 -26.50
N GLN A 468 22.47 15.75 -25.46
CA GLN A 468 22.00 15.77 -24.08
C GLN A 468 21.67 17.20 -23.61
N ALA A 469 22.52 18.18 -23.91
CA ALA A 469 22.26 19.57 -23.54
C ALA A 469 20.99 20.13 -24.21
N ALA A 470 20.80 19.82 -25.51
CA ALA A 470 19.58 20.20 -26.23
C ALA A 470 18.32 19.56 -25.62
N ALA A 471 18.36 18.27 -25.26
CA ALA A 471 17.27 17.56 -24.64
C ALA A 471 16.95 18.11 -23.23
N LEU A 472 17.97 18.36 -22.40
CA LEU A 472 17.80 18.96 -21.07
C LEU A 472 17.22 20.39 -21.17
N GLY A 473 17.68 21.20 -22.12
CA GLY A 473 17.14 22.54 -22.36
C GLY A 473 15.68 22.51 -22.79
N GLY A 474 15.31 21.62 -23.72
CA GLY A 474 13.93 21.41 -24.15
C GLY A 474 13.01 20.96 -23.00
N LEU A 475 13.51 20.01 -22.17
CA LEU A 475 12.77 19.56 -21.01
C LEU A 475 12.59 20.67 -19.96
N MET A 476 13.63 21.44 -19.66
CA MET A 476 13.55 22.60 -18.75
C MET A 476 12.51 23.60 -19.22
N GLN A 477 12.45 23.90 -20.51
CA GLN A 477 11.46 24.82 -21.09
C GLN A 477 10.04 24.28 -20.94
N SER A 478 9.81 22.97 -21.19
CA SER A 478 8.51 22.33 -21.01
C SER A 478 8.04 22.40 -19.54
N LEU A 479 8.92 22.05 -18.59
CA LEU A 479 8.63 22.10 -17.16
C LEU A 479 8.36 23.54 -16.67
N PHE A 480 9.09 24.52 -17.21
CA PHE A 480 8.87 25.93 -16.89
C PHE A 480 7.49 26.41 -17.35
N GLN A 481 7.09 26.07 -18.59
CA GLN A 481 5.76 26.41 -19.11
C GLN A 481 4.64 25.82 -18.25
N GLU A 482 4.76 24.55 -17.87
CA GLU A 482 3.80 23.90 -16.97
C GLU A 482 3.76 24.56 -15.59
N GLN A 483 4.92 24.92 -15.04
CA GLN A 483 4.98 25.62 -13.76
C GLN A 483 4.27 26.97 -13.81
N GLN A 484 4.41 27.74 -14.90
CA GLN A 484 3.69 28.99 -15.09
C GLN A 484 2.16 28.78 -15.21
N ALA A 485 1.74 27.71 -15.90
CA ALA A 485 0.32 27.35 -15.98
C ALA A 485 -0.25 26.97 -14.60
N LEU A 486 0.48 26.19 -13.78
CA LEU A 486 0.06 25.86 -12.41
C LEU A 486 -0.07 27.12 -11.53
N ARG A 487 0.81 28.10 -11.71
CA ARG A 487 0.77 29.36 -10.96
C ARG A 487 -0.53 30.13 -11.21
N SER A 488 -1.06 30.10 -12.43
CA SER A 488 -2.34 30.76 -12.76
C SER A 488 -3.56 30.05 -12.14
N HIS A 489 -3.50 28.72 -11.95
CA HIS A 489 -4.58 27.94 -11.30
C HIS A 489 -4.55 27.99 -9.76
N PHE A 490 -3.50 28.55 -9.18
CA PHE A 490 -3.36 28.61 -7.72
C PHE A 490 -4.48 29.43 -7.07
N SER A 491 -4.78 30.62 -7.60
CA SER A 491 -5.81 31.52 -7.03
C SER A 491 -7.18 30.85 -6.98
N GLU A 492 -7.59 30.20 -8.07
CA GLU A 492 -8.85 29.47 -8.13
C GLU A 492 -8.93 28.33 -7.09
N ALA A 493 -7.87 27.52 -6.99
CA ALA A 493 -7.83 26.41 -6.01
C ALA A 493 -7.82 26.92 -4.56
N PHE A 494 -7.18 28.06 -4.31
CA PHE A 494 -7.18 28.67 -2.98
C PHE A 494 -8.53 29.30 -2.65
N GLU A 495 -9.20 29.94 -3.59
CA GLU A 495 -10.55 30.47 -3.44
C GLU A 495 -11.54 29.36 -3.12
N GLN A 496 -11.49 28.23 -3.83
CA GLN A 496 -12.30 27.04 -3.52
C GLN A 496 -12.03 26.48 -2.13
N PHE A 497 -10.76 26.43 -1.69
CA PHE A 497 -10.40 25.98 -0.34
C PHE A 497 -10.84 26.96 0.74
N SER A 498 -10.84 28.26 0.47
CA SER A 498 -11.15 29.33 1.42
C SER A 498 -12.60 29.83 1.35
N ASP A 499 -13.46 29.15 0.61
CA ASP A 499 -14.86 29.51 0.44
C ASP A 499 -15.63 29.51 1.78
N PRO A 500 -16.77 30.24 1.88
CA PRO A 500 -17.57 30.29 3.10
C PRO A 500 -18.08 28.91 3.57
N ALA A 501 -18.39 27.97 2.66
CA ALA A 501 -18.89 26.66 3.02
C ALA A 501 -17.77 25.81 3.65
N THR A 502 -16.59 25.77 3.01
CA THR A 502 -15.40 25.09 3.56
C THR A 502 -14.97 25.68 4.88
N THR A 503 -14.89 27.01 4.98
CA THR A 503 -14.50 27.69 6.24
C THR A 503 -15.53 27.50 7.33
N GLY A 504 -16.82 27.53 7.02
CA GLY A 504 -17.93 27.23 7.93
C GLY A 504 -17.83 25.83 8.50
N LEU A 505 -17.60 24.82 7.64
CA LEU A 505 -17.47 23.43 8.05
C LEU A 505 -16.24 23.21 8.96
N PHE A 506 -15.09 23.87 8.69
CA PHE A 506 -13.94 23.84 9.62
C PHE A 506 -14.32 24.41 10.99
N HIS A 507 -15.06 25.51 11.05
CA HIS A 507 -15.49 26.10 12.31
C HIS A 507 -16.49 25.23 13.04
N GLU A 508 -17.44 24.64 12.33
CA GLU A 508 -18.45 23.75 12.93
C GLU A 508 -17.81 22.51 13.56
N LEU A 509 -16.95 21.80 12.81
CA LEU A 509 -16.37 20.54 13.28
C LEU A 509 -15.32 20.73 14.39
N PHE A 510 -14.44 21.73 14.25
CA PHE A 510 -13.26 21.81 15.10
C PHE A 510 -13.31 22.90 16.17
N ARG A 511 -14.33 23.77 16.18
CA ARG A 511 -14.51 24.80 17.21
C ARG A 511 -15.47 24.41 18.31
N LYS A 512 -16.54 23.63 18.02
CA LYS A 512 -17.56 23.24 19.01
C LYS A 512 -17.02 22.40 20.18
N GLN A 513 -15.90 21.71 20.00
CA GLN A 513 -15.28 20.93 21.10
C GLN A 513 -14.49 21.78 22.11
N GLN A 514 -14.36 23.09 21.90
CA GLN A 514 -13.70 24.01 22.83
C GLN A 514 -14.65 24.51 23.95
N GLY A 515 -15.94 24.20 23.90
CA GLY A 515 -16.95 24.77 24.79
C GLY A 515 -17.78 23.75 25.60
N ALA A 516 -17.44 22.46 25.51
CA ALA A 516 -18.12 21.41 26.27
C ALA A 516 -17.19 20.88 27.38
N SER A 517 -16.92 21.70 28.37
CA SER A 517 -16.29 21.35 29.66
C SER A 517 -17.00 22.13 30.77
#